data_450b09a346fd88f9211e59f81b08811e
#
_entry.id   450b09a346fd88f9211e59f81b08811e
#
_cell.length_a   1.000
_cell.length_b   1.000
_cell.length_c   1.000
_cell.angle_alpha   90.00
_cell.angle_beta   90.00
_cell.angle_gamma   90.00
#
_symmetry.space_group_name_H-M   'P 1'
#
loop_
_entity.id
_entity.type
_entity.pdbx_description
1 polymer ?
#
loop_
_entity_poly.entity_id
_entity_poly.type
_entity_poly.pdbx_seq_one_letter_code
_entity_poly.pdbx_strand_id
1 'polypeptide(L)'
;MKVLLLNGSAKPNGNTALALKEAAKQLEAEGIETELFQIGGGPVRDCVGCGQCTPEGCVFADDGVNEFVKKAKEADGFIFGTPVYYAHPSGRVLSFLDRVFYSSSASFAGKPGAAVAVARRGGTTASFDVMNKYFGISQMPVAGSTYWNIVHGAAPGEAAGDAEGLQTMRNLAR
;
A
#
# COMPACT_ATOMS: atom_id res chain seq x y z
N MET A 1 -9.40 -5.47 15.69
CA MET A 1 -8.22 -5.12 14.88
C MET A 1 -8.71 -4.52 13.58
N LYS A 2 -7.96 -3.55 13.08
CA LYS A 2 -8.24 -2.85 11.82
C LYS A 2 -7.00 -2.83 10.93
N VAL A 3 -7.14 -3.25 9.67
CA VAL A 3 -6.09 -3.15 8.65
C VAL A 3 -6.44 -2.05 7.66
N LEU A 4 -5.51 -1.11 7.48
CA LEU A 4 -5.62 -0.03 6.49
C LEU A 4 -4.90 -0.44 5.20
N LEU A 5 -5.66 -0.53 4.11
CA LEU A 5 -5.11 -0.86 2.80
C LEU A 5 -4.94 0.43 1.98
N LEU A 6 -3.81 0.58 1.31
CA LEU A 6 -3.52 1.74 0.44
C LEU A 6 -3.55 1.31 -1.03
N ASN A 7 -4.47 1.84 -1.82
CA ASN A 7 -4.42 1.71 -3.27
C ASN A 7 -3.58 2.84 -3.88
N GLY A 8 -2.32 2.53 -4.21
CA GLY A 8 -1.38 3.44 -4.86
C GLY A 8 -1.61 3.64 -6.35
N SER A 9 -2.63 3.02 -6.93
CA SER A 9 -3.05 3.25 -8.30
C SER A 9 -3.98 4.46 -8.42
N ALA A 10 -3.84 5.22 -9.51
CA ALA A 10 -4.81 6.26 -9.86
C ALA A 10 -6.21 5.71 -10.20
N LYS A 11 -6.32 4.39 -10.45
CA LYS A 11 -7.55 3.73 -10.86
C LYS A 11 -8.23 3.07 -9.64
N PRO A 12 -9.40 3.54 -9.19
CA PRO A 12 -10.07 3.00 -8.00
C PRO A 12 -10.59 1.57 -8.19
N ASN A 13 -10.81 1.14 -9.42
CA ASN A 13 -11.27 -0.21 -9.78
C ASN A 13 -10.29 -0.91 -10.74
N GLY A 14 -9.00 -0.61 -10.66
CA GLY A 14 -7.94 -1.28 -11.42
C GLY A 14 -7.48 -2.59 -10.78
N ASN A 15 -6.49 -3.24 -11.40
CA ASN A 15 -5.94 -4.51 -10.93
C ASN A 15 -5.32 -4.43 -9.53
N THR A 16 -4.71 -3.29 -9.16
CA THR A 16 -4.19 -3.07 -7.80
C THR A 16 -5.33 -3.09 -6.77
N ALA A 17 -6.43 -2.38 -7.06
CA ALA A 17 -7.60 -2.40 -6.18
C ALA A 17 -8.21 -3.80 -6.08
N LEU A 18 -8.23 -4.58 -7.16
CA LEU A 18 -8.72 -5.95 -7.16
C LEU A 18 -7.89 -6.84 -6.24
N ALA A 19 -6.56 -6.78 -6.34
CA ALA A 19 -5.65 -7.55 -5.48
C ALA A 19 -5.84 -7.18 -3.99
N LEU A 20 -5.94 -5.89 -3.68
CA LEU A 20 -6.18 -5.41 -2.31
C LEU A 20 -7.54 -5.83 -1.77
N LYS A 21 -8.59 -5.78 -2.59
CA LYS A 21 -9.94 -6.23 -2.21
C LYS A 21 -9.99 -7.73 -1.93
N GLU A 22 -9.18 -8.54 -2.62
CA GLU A 22 -9.08 -9.98 -2.33
C GLU A 22 -8.45 -10.24 -0.96
N ALA A 23 -7.40 -9.50 -0.60
CA ALA A 23 -6.82 -9.56 0.74
C ALA A 23 -7.82 -9.03 1.79
N ALA A 24 -8.48 -7.91 1.54
CA ALA A 24 -9.48 -7.34 2.44
C ALA A 24 -10.61 -8.33 2.73
N LYS A 25 -11.16 -8.97 1.70
CA LYS A 25 -12.20 -9.99 1.84
C LYS A 25 -11.78 -11.15 2.75
N GLN A 26 -10.53 -11.59 2.66
CA GLN A 26 -10.02 -12.66 3.54
C GLN A 26 -9.84 -12.15 4.96
N LEU A 27 -9.28 -10.95 5.18
CA LEU A 27 -9.17 -10.34 6.52
C LEU A 27 -10.54 -10.22 7.18
N GLU A 28 -11.55 -9.78 6.45
CA GLU A 28 -12.92 -9.67 6.95
C GLU A 28 -13.52 -11.04 7.31
N ALA A 29 -13.19 -12.10 6.56
CA ALA A 29 -13.58 -13.46 6.90
C ALA A 29 -12.90 -13.98 8.18
N GLU A 30 -11.72 -13.45 8.53
CA GLU A 30 -11.03 -13.72 9.81
C GLU A 30 -11.49 -12.76 10.94
N GLY A 31 -12.49 -11.92 10.70
CA GLY A 31 -13.05 -11.00 11.70
C GLY A 31 -12.24 -9.71 11.90
N ILE A 32 -11.39 -9.35 10.95
CA ILE A 32 -10.56 -8.15 10.98
C ILE A 32 -11.25 -7.05 10.15
N GLU A 33 -11.47 -5.89 10.74
CA GLU A 33 -11.99 -4.71 10.03
C GLU A 33 -11.00 -4.24 8.97
N THR A 34 -11.49 -3.87 7.79
CA THR A 34 -10.66 -3.32 6.72
C THR A 34 -11.13 -1.96 6.25
N GLU A 35 -10.18 -1.13 5.86
CA GLU A 35 -10.46 0.14 5.20
C GLU A 35 -9.53 0.31 4.01
N LEU A 36 -10.09 0.54 2.81
CA LEU A 36 -9.32 0.79 1.60
C LEU A 36 -9.21 2.29 1.34
N PHE A 37 -8.01 2.84 1.51
CA PHE A 37 -7.69 4.21 1.16
C PHE A 37 -7.24 4.32 -0.30
N GLN A 38 -7.86 5.23 -1.05
CA GLN A 38 -7.57 5.48 -2.46
C GLN A 38 -6.79 6.79 -2.62
N ILE A 39 -5.55 6.73 -3.14
CA ILE A 39 -4.77 7.96 -3.41
C ILE A 39 -5.45 8.83 -4.48
N GLY A 40 -6.18 8.20 -5.42
CA GLY A 40 -6.87 8.92 -6.48
C GLY A 40 -6.00 9.33 -7.66
N GLY A 41 -6.59 10.06 -8.61
CA GLY A 41 -5.96 10.51 -9.86
C GLY A 41 -5.39 11.93 -9.81
N GLY A 42 -5.67 12.70 -8.76
CA GLY A 42 -5.17 14.07 -8.57
C GLY A 42 -3.66 14.15 -8.38
N PRO A 43 -3.05 15.33 -8.41
CA PRO A 43 -1.63 15.53 -8.12
C PRO A 43 -1.28 15.02 -6.73
N VAL A 44 -0.13 14.38 -6.57
CA VAL A 44 0.48 14.08 -5.28
C VAL A 44 1.84 14.78 -5.25
N ARG A 45 1.99 15.68 -4.29
CA ARG A 45 3.26 16.40 -4.08
C ARG A 45 4.30 15.44 -3.50
N ASP A 46 5.53 15.57 -3.97
CA ASP A 46 6.69 14.89 -3.38
C ASP A 46 7.15 15.53 -2.06
N CYS A 47 8.00 14.83 -1.32
CA CYS A 47 8.64 15.38 -0.13
C CYS A 47 9.81 16.28 -0.54
N VAL A 48 9.76 17.55 -0.17
CA VAL A 48 10.81 18.54 -0.47
C VAL A 48 11.81 18.72 0.70
N GLY A 49 11.73 17.90 1.74
CA GLY A 49 12.67 17.96 2.88
C GLY A 49 12.62 19.26 3.67
N CYS A 50 11.47 19.95 3.71
CA CYS A 50 11.35 21.27 4.32
C CYS A 50 11.51 21.30 5.85
N GLY A 51 11.49 20.15 6.54
CA GLY A 51 11.62 20.04 8.00
C GLY A 51 10.43 20.60 8.80
N GLN A 52 9.28 20.88 8.17
CA GLN A 52 8.12 21.49 8.80
C GLN A 52 7.00 20.50 9.14
N CYS A 53 7.33 19.21 9.28
CA CYS A 53 6.35 18.21 9.71
C CYS A 53 5.89 18.48 11.15
N THR A 54 4.62 18.22 11.42
CA THR A 54 4.01 18.29 12.74
C THR A 54 3.58 16.90 13.21
N PRO A 55 3.22 16.71 14.49
CA PRO A 55 2.65 15.45 14.95
C PRO A 55 1.36 15.04 14.20
N GLU A 56 0.68 15.99 13.57
CA GLU A 56 -0.54 15.76 12.78
C GLU A 56 -0.24 15.32 11.35
N GLY A 57 1.01 15.52 10.89
CA GLY A 57 1.44 15.09 9.56
C GLY A 57 2.30 16.11 8.82
N CYS A 58 2.19 16.11 7.50
CA CYS A 58 2.91 17.00 6.60
C CYS A 58 2.28 18.41 6.58
N VAL A 59 3.11 19.45 6.45
CA VAL A 59 2.62 20.84 6.31
C VAL A 59 1.77 21.04 5.03
N PHE A 60 2.01 20.26 3.97
CA PHE A 60 1.17 20.28 2.77
C PHE A 60 0.00 19.29 2.95
N ALA A 61 -1.24 19.78 2.90
CA ALA A 61 -2.42 19.04 3.33
C ALA A 61 -3.49 18.84 2.24
N ASP A 62 -3.16 19.08 0.97
CA ASP A 62 -4.11 19.18 -0.14
C ASP A 62 -4.23 17.90 -0.99
N ASP A 63 -3.61 16.79 -0.59
CA ASP A 63 -3.49 15.57 -1.39
C ASP A 63 -3.74 14.25 -0.65
N GLY A 64 -4.46 14.28 0.46
CA GLY A 64 -4.87 13.09 1.21
C GLY A 64 -3.81 12.49 2.14
N VAL A 65 -2.55 12.98 2.14
CA VAL A 65 -1.48 12.46 3.01
C VAL A 65 -1.87 12.55 4.48
N ASN A 66 -2.32 13.70 4.95
CA ASN A 66 -2.66 13.89 6.36
C ASN A 66 -3.95 13.14 6.77
N GLU A 67 -4.88 12.96 5.85
CA GLU A 67 -6.04 12.10 6.07
C GLU A 67 -5.61 10.65 6.29
N PHE A 68 -4.70 10.16 5.44
CA PHE A 68 -4.13 8.81 5.60
C PHE A 68 -3.38 8.67 6.93
N VAL A 69 -2.55 9.64 7.32
CA VAL A 69 -1.84 9.65 8.60
C VAL A 69 -2.81 9.54 9.78
N LYS A 70 -3.92 10.29 9.74
CA LYS A 70 -4.96 10.19 10.77
C LYS A 70 -5.53 8.78 10.88
N LYS A 71 -5.88 8.16 9.76
CA LYS A 71 -6.38 6.77 9.72
C LYS A 71 -5.32 5.76 10.17
N ALA A 72 -4.05 5.97 9.82
CA ALA A 72 -2.94 5.12 10.20
C ALA A 72 -2.68 5.07 11.71
N LYS A 73 -2.98 6.15 12.43
CA LYS A 73 -2.90 6.15 13.91
C LYS A 73 -3.87 5.16 14.54
N GLU A 74 -5.03 4.96 13.92
CA GLU A 74 -6.11 4.08 14.40
C GLU A 74 -6.01 2.64 13.88
N ALA A 75 -5.15 2.38 12.89
CA ALA A 75 -4.97 1.06 12.30
C ALA A 75 -3.95 0.22 13.09
N ASP A 76 -4.17 -1.10 13.09
CA ASP A 76 -3.29 -2.09 13.72
C ASP A 76 -2.32 -2.75 12.74
N GLY A 77 -2.59 -2.66 11.43
CA GLY A 77 -1.76 -3.22 10.37
C GLY A 77 -2.02 -2.56 9.01
N PHE A 78 -1.13 -2.84 8.04
CA PHE A 78 -1.13 -2.14 6.75
C PHE A 78 -0.87 -3.07 5.58
N ILE A 79 -1.58 -2.85 4.45
CA ILE A 79 -1.26 -3.46 3.15
C ILE A 79 -1.18 -2.35 2.10
N PHE A 80 0.00 -2.13 1.52
CA PHE A 80 0.22 -1.09 0.53
C PHE A 80 0.37 -1.67 -0.87
N GLY A 81 -0.58 -1.36 -1.75
CA GLY A 81 -0.61 -1.80 -3.13
C GLY A 81 -0.09 -0.76 -4.12
N THR A 82 0.74 -1.18 -5.06
CA THR A 82 1.25 -0.34 -6.13
C THR A 82 1.09 -0.98 -7.50
N PRO A 83 0.71 -0.24 -8.55
CA PRO A 83 0.95 -0.68 -9.91
C PRO A 83 2.44 -0.52 -10.23
N VAL A 84 2.95 -1.38 -11.11
CA VAL A 84 4.34 -1.32 -11.57
C VAL A 84 4.46 -0.48 -12.84
N TYR A 85 5.30 0.53 -12.80
CA TYR A 85 5.69 1.36 -13.94
C TYR A 85 7.21 1.35 -14.09
N TYR A 86 7.71 0.94 -15.28
CA TYR A 86 9.15 0.85 -15.56
C TYR A 86 9.92 0.04 -14.51
N ALA A 87 9.36 -1.13 -14.14
CA ALA A 87 9.89 -2.03 -13.11
C ALA A 87 10.04 -1.40 -11.71
N HIS A 88 9.25 -0.37 -11.40
CA HIS A 88 9.29 0.38 -10.14
C HIS A 88 7.87 0.65 -9.63
N PRO A 89 7.66 0.91 -8.33
CA PRO A 89 6.38 1.40 -7.84
C PRO A 89 5.98 2.69 -8.56
N SER A 90 4.69 2.98 -8.64
CA SER A 90 4.27 4.24 -9.24
C SER A 90 4.88 5.43 -8.48
N GLY A 91 5.37 6.45 -9.21
CA GLY A 91 5.90 7.66 -8.59
C GLY A 91 4.91 8.32 -7.62
N ARG A 92 3.63 8.20 -7.92
CA ARG A 92 2.55 8.67 -7.06
C ARG A 92 2.57 8.03 -5.67
N VAL A 93 2.67 6.70 -5.59
CA VAL A 93 2.69 6.03 -4.29
C VAL A 93 3.96 6.35 -3.51
N LEU A 94 5.09 6.48 -4.20
CA LEU A 94 6.35 6.86 -3.55
C LEU A 94 6.28 8.27 -2.96
N SER A 95 5.86 9.26 -3.75
CA SER A 95 5.68 10.64 -3.27
C SER A 95 4.72 10.70 -2.07
N PHE A 96 3.67 9.91 -2.09
CA PHE A 96 2.71 9.79 -1.00
C PHE A 96 3.36 9.20 0.26
N LEU A 97 4.01 8.03 0.13
CA LEU A 97 4.63 7.31 1.24
C LEU A 97 5.83 8.05 1.83
N ASP A 98 6.65 8.72 1.00
CA ASP A 98 7.76 9.55 1.48
C ASP A 98 7.26 10.59 2.48
N ARG A 99 6.14 11.24 2.20
CA ARG A 99 5.56 12.24 3.10
C ARG A 99 4.85 11.62 4.29
N VAL A 100 4.14 10.52 4.11
CA VAL A 100 3.48 9.77 5.20
C VAL A 100 4.52 9.32 6.22
N PHE A 101 5.55 8.62 5.78
CA PHE A 101 6.54 8.05 6.68
C PHE A 101 7.49 9.11 7.26
N TYR A 102 7.90 10.11 6.46
CA TYR A 102 8.76 11.17 6.96
C TYR A 102 8.09 12.00 8.05
N SER A 103 6.79 12.25 7.92
CA SER A 103 6.04 13.04 8.92
C SER A 103 5.58 12.22 10.13
N SER A 104 5.38 10.90 10.00
CA SER A 104 4.59 10.15 10.98
C SER A 104 5.06 8.70 11.21
N SER A 105 6.34 8.39 10.98
CA SER A 105 6.88 7.02 11.12
C SER A 105 6.58 6.35 12.46
N ALA A 106 6.56 7.11 13.54
CA ALA A 106 6.22 6.62 14.88
C ALA A 106 4.81 6.00 14.98
N SER A 107 3.87 6.43 14.12
CA SER A 107 2.51 5.87 14.07
C SER A 107 2.45 4.45 13.50
N PHE A 108 3.53 3.98 12.88
CA PHE A 108 3.63 2.68 12.21
C PHE A 108 4.48 1.67 12.99
N ALA A 109 5.37 2.14 13.89
CA ALA A 109 6.31 1.29 14.61
C ALA A 109 5.60 0.14 15.36
N GLY A 110 6.12 -1.08 15.19
CA GLY A 110 5.58 -2.29 15.80
C GLY A 110 4.32 -2.86 15.15
N LYS A 111 3.69 -2.15 14.20
CA LYS A 111 2.51 -2.64 13.47
C LYS A 111 2.95 -3.40 12.22
N PRO A 112 2.33 -4.54 11.87
CA PRO A 112 2.68 -5.30 10.68
C PRO A 112 2.36 -4.53 9.38
N GLY A 113 3.22 -4.67 8.40
CA GLY A 113 3.03 -4.10 7.07
C GLY A 113 3.32 -5.10 5.96
N ALA A 114 2.58 -5.02 4.86
CA ALA A 114 2.80 -5.79 3.66
C ALA A 114 2.75 -4.92 2.41
N ALA A 115 3.67 -5.18 1.47
CA ALA A 115 3.62 -4.59 0.13
C ALA A 115 2.93 -5.54 -0.85
N VAL A 116 2.20 -4.99 -1.82
CA VAL A 116 1.59 -5.72 -2.94
C VAL A 116 1.96 -5.01 -4.24
N ALA A 117 2.62 -5.70 -5.16
CA ALA A 117 2.99 -5.17 -6.47
C ALA A 117 2.15 -5.81 -7.58
N VAL A 118 1.53 -4.98 -8.40
CA VAL A 118 0.64 -5.44 -9.49
C VAL A 118 1.16 -4.97 -10.84
N ALA A 119 1.43 -5.91 -11.74
CA ALA A 119 2.02 -5.62 -13.05
C ALA A 119 1.36 -6.41 -14.18
N ARG A 120 1.59 -5.93 -15.41
CA ARG A 120 1.31 -6.72 -16.61
C ARG A 120 2.21 -7.96 -16.68
N ARG A 121 3.52 -7.80 -16.37
CA ARG A 121 4.56 -8.86 -16.46
C ARG A 121 5.70 -8.62 -15.48
N GLY A 122 6.80 -7.99 -15.92
CA GLY A 122 8.03 -7.82 -15.17
C GLY A 122 8.02 -6.64 -14.20
N GLY A 123 8.96 -6.63 -13.24
CA GLY A 123 9.23 -5.53 -12.32
C GLY A 123 8.48 -5.60 -10.99
N THR A 124 7.71 -6.65 -10.73
CA THR A 124 6.97 -6.83 -9.47
C THR A 124 7.89 -6.98 -8.28
N THR A 125 8.93 -7.84 -8.37
CA THR A 125 9.88 -8.05 -7.26
C THR A 125 10.67 -6.79 -6.95
N ALA A 126 11.17 -6.07 -7.96
CA ALA A 126 11.87 -4.80 -7.75
C ALA A 126 10.96 -3.75 -7.08
N SER A 127 9.70 -3.68 -7.49
CA SER A 127 8.71 -2.79 -6.84
C SER A 127 8.39 -3.21 -5.41
N PHE A 128 8.25 -4.51 -5.17
CA PHE A 128 8.04 -5.08 -3.85
C PHE A 128 9.19 -4.72 -2.89
N ASP A 129 10.44 -4.86 -3.33
CA ASP A 129 11.62 -4.52 -2.53
C ASP A 129 11.66 -3.04 -2.13
N VAL A 130 11.31 -2.15 -3.06
CA VAL A 130 11.25 -0.71 -2.78
C VAL A 130 10.21 -0.40 -1.71
N MET A 131 9.01 -0.98 -1.83
CA MET A 131 7.92 -0.76 -0.86
C MET A 131 8.28 -1.28 0.54
N ASN A 132 8.94 -2.42 0.65
CA ASN A 132 9.35 -3.01 1.92
C ASN A 132 10.38 -2.17 2.69
N LYS A 133 11.13 -1.29 2.02
CA LYS A 133 12.08 -0.40 2.69
C LYS A 133 11.40 0.58 3.65
N TYR A 134 10.19 1.03 3.35
CA TYR A 134 9.41 1.87 4.28
C TYR A 134 9.12 1.13 5.58
N PHE A 135 8.78 -0.14 5.51
CA PHE A 135 8.51 -0.96 6.69
C PHE A 135 9.77 -1.19 7.52
N GLY A 136 10.88 -1.57 6.85
CA GLY A 136 12.14 -1.87 7.53
C GLY A 136 12.67 -0.71 8.36
N ILE A 137 12.76 0.49 7.78
CA ILE A 137 13.27 1.68 8.49
C ILE A 137 12.31 2.15 9.59
N SER A 138 11.01 1.84 9.48
CA SER A 138 9.98 2.28 10.42
C SER A 138 9.68 1.26 11.52
N GLN A 139 10.55 0.27 11.72
CA GLN A 139 10.43 -0.76 12.77
C GLN A 139 9.12 -1.57 12.66
N MET A 140 8.64 -1.79 11.46
CA MET A 140 7.43 -2.57 11.18
C MET A 140 7.81 -4.03 10.85
N PRO A 141 7.19 -5.03 11.48
CA PRO A 141 7.28 -6.40 11.00
C PRO A 141 6.72 -6.51 9.57
N VAL A 142 7.49 -7.10 8.65
CA VAL A 142 7.01 -7.35 7.28
C VAL A 142 6.23 -8.66 7.27
N ALA A 143 4.95 -8.59 6.90
CA ALA A 143 4.13 -9.78 6.72
C ALA A 143 4.37 -10.38 5.32
N GLY A 144 4.79 -11.63 5.31
CA GLY A 144 4.97 -12.44 4.09
C GLY A 144 3.75 -13.31 3.79
N SER A 145 3.75 -13.94 2.63
CA SER A 145 2.77 -14.94 2.21
C SER A 145 3.48 -16.22 1.75
N THR A 146 2.75 -17.10 1.05
CA THR A 146 3.32 -18.33 0.45
C THR A 146 4.23 -18.06 -0.75
N TYR A 147 4.18 -16.86 -1.29
CA TYR A 147 5.06 -16.32 -2.34
C TYR A 147 5.21 -14.80 -2.12
N TRP A 148 6.04 -14.12 -2.93
CA TRP A 148 6.03 -12.65 -2.92
C TRP A 148 4.64 -12.12 -3.24
N ASN A 149 4.24 -11.05 -2.58
CA ASN A 149 2.89 -10.48 -2.73
C ASN A 149 2.77 -9.75 -4.08
N ILE A 150 2.67 -10.51 -5.15
CA ILE A 150 2.57 -10.02 -6.52
C ILE A 150 1.32 -10.56 -7.21
N VAL A 151 0.74 -9.74 -8.08
CA VAL A 151 -0.42 -10.12 -8.91
C VAL A 151 -0.22 -9.60 -10.33
N HIS A 152 -0.63 -10.38 -11.32
CA HIS A 152 -0.49 -10.04 -12.73
C HIS A 152 -1.83 -9.73 -13.39
N GLY A 153 -1.82 -8.70 -14.24
CA GLY A 153 -2.95 -8.31 -15.07
C GLY A 153 -2.65 -7.03 -15.85
N ALA A 154 -2.93 -7.00 -17.14
CA ALA A 154 -2.69 -5.87 -18.03
C ALA A 154 -3.94 -4.99 -18.17
N ALA A 155 -5.03 -5.56 -18.73
CA ALA A 155 -6.30 -4.86 -18.87
C ALA A 155 -7.02 -4.73 -17.52
N PRO A 156 -7.90 -3.72 -17.37
CA PRO A 156 -8.72 -3.59 -16.17
C PRO A 156 -9.49 -4.87 -15.86
N GLY A 157 -9.34 -5.39 -14.63
CA GLY A 157 -9.99 -6.62 -14.18
C GLY A 157 -9.27 -7.91 -14.55
N GLU A 158 -8.24 -7.88 -15.39
CA GLU A 158 -7.53 -9.08 -15.85
C GLU A 158 -6.82 -9.82 -14.70
N ALA A 159 -6.45 -9.14 -13.64
CA ALA A 159 -5.89 -9.73 -12.43
C ALA A 159 -6.83 -10.76 -11.77
N ALA A 160 -8.13 -10.77 -12.08
CA ALA A 160 -9.07 -11.81 -11.65
C ALA A 160 -8.71 -13.20 -12.20
N GLY A 161 -7.98 -13.26 -13.31
CA GLY A 161 -7.47 -14.50 -13.91
C GLY A 161 -6.16 -15.01 -13.31
N ASP A 162 -5.48 -14.22 -12.48
CA ASP A 162 -4.25 -14.65 -11.81
C ASP A 162 -4.57 -15.44 -10.52
N ALA A 163 -4.86 -16.73 -10.71
CA ALA A 163 -5.29 -17.61 -9.61
C ALA A 163 -4.20 -17.74 -8.52
N GLU A 164 -2.92 -17.77 -8.89
CA GLU A 164 -1.79 -17.86 -7.95
C GLU A 164 -1.62 -16.56 -7.18
N GLY A 165 -1.62 -15.42 -7.87
CA GLY A 165 -1.50 -14.11 -7.23
C GLY A 165 -2.67 -13.83 -6.26
N LEU A 166 -3.90 -14.15 -6.65
CA LEU A 166 -5.05 -14.01 -5.75
C LEU A 166 -5.01 -14.98 -4.57
N GLN A 167 -4.50 -16.22 -4.77
CA GLN A 167 -4.30 -17.13 -3.65
C GLN A 167 -3.22 -16.60 -2.69
N THR A 168 -2.16 -16.00 -3.22
CA THR A 168 -1.12 -15.32 -2.42
C THR A 168 -1.72 -14.19 -1.59
N MET A 169 -2.65 -13.41 -2.14
CA MET A 169 -3.37 -12.36 -1.37
C MET A 169 -4.21 -12.95 -0.24
N ARG A 170 -4.93 -14.04 -0.48
CA ARG A 170 -5.71 -14.73 0.57
C ARG A 170 -4.80 -15.28 1.67
N ASN A 171 -3.66 -15.87 1.29
CA ASN A 171 -2.72 -16.43 2.26
C ASN A 171 -1.99 -15.34 3.09
N LEU A 172 -1.74 -14.17 2.49
CA LEU A 172 -1.22 -13.00 3.21
C LEU A 172 -2.16 -12.54 4.33
N ALA A 173 -3.45 -12.68 4.10
CA ALA A 173 -4.52 -12.15 4.95
C ALA A 173 -5.01 -13.12 6.04
N ARG A 174 -4.42 -14.32 6.14
CA ARG A 174 -4.67 -15.34 7.18
C ARG A 174 -3.67 -15.22 8.32
#